data_7c194e03493bcc0cfe9384578b95a707
#
_entry.id   7c194e03493bcc0cfe9384578b95a707
#
_cell.length_a   1.000
_cell.length_b   1.000
_cell.length_c   1.000
_cell.angle_alpha   90.00
_cell.angle_beta   90.00
_cell.angle_gamma   90.00
#
_symmetry.space_group_name_H-M   'P 1'
#
loop_
_entity.id
_entity.type
_entity.pdbx_description
1 polymer ?
#
loop_
_entity_poly.entity_id
_entity_poly.type
_entity_poly.pdbx_seq_one_letter_code
_entity_poly.pdbx_strand_id
1 'polypeptide(L)'
;TSFPYSLYGIPVDAVDPNRASAVLEAVAEGFPGAREQVEAVRGALKPGSVRRLCKASLAHDPEPLGRFAEKNGLPPDVLDMVIAQTVKILMARTANSLPEAPFDPARKTCPYCGGKTELSVVHEKEGHRSLFCTDCGRHWRFQRTACPSCGCDKPDNLRLHFAENTPDERAVSCKNCGHYILEADIRKRDLALDG
;
A
#
# COMPACT_ATOMS: atom_id res chain seq x y z
N THR A 1 1.01 23.50 6.37
CA THR A 1 0.40 22.23 5.95
C THR A 1 0.59 21.22 7.07
N SER A 2 -0.50 20.74 7.65
CA SER A 2 -0.43 19.77 8.76
C SER A 2 -0.29 18.35 8.22
N PHE A 3 0.53 17.53 8.85
CA PHE A 3 0.58 16.07 8.64
C PHE A 3 -0.36 15.37 9.62
N PRO A 4 -1.01 14.22 9.29
CA PRO A 4 -0.98 13.59 7.96
C PRO A 4 -1.85 14.33 6.92
N TYR A 5 -1.44 14.29 5.66
CA TYR A 5 -2.33 14.69 4.58
C TYR A 5 -3.41 13.61 4.43
N SER A 6 -4.67 14.01 4.41
CA SER A 6 -5.75 13.02 4.18
C SER A 6 -5.88 12.76 2.68
N LEU A 7 -5.16 11.77 2.18
CA LEU A 7 -5.28 11.36 0.77
C LEU A 7 -6.63 10.70 0.44
N TYR A 8 -7.40 10.29 1.44
CA TYR A 8 -8.77 9.79 1.25
C TYR A 8 -9.75 10.89 0.76
N GLY A 9 -9.37 12.17 0.90
CA GLY A 9 -10.10 13.31 0.34
C GLY A 9 -9.67 13.73 -1.07
N ILE A 10 -8.92 12.90 -1.80
CA ILE A 10 -8.51 13.22 -3.18
C ILE A 10 -9.76 13.39 -4.06
N PRO A 11 -9.81 14.48 -4.88
CA PRO A 11 -10.91 14.63 -5.82
C PRO A 11 -10.94 13.45 -6.80
N VAL A 12 -12.06 12.73 -6.82
CA VAL A 12 -12.23 11.54 -7.69
C VAL A 12 -12.18 11.92 -9.17
N ASP A 13 -12.41 13.19 -9.49
CA ASP A 13 -12.25 13.72 -10.84
C ASP A 13 -10.80 13.64 -11.36
N ALA A 14 -9.82 13.55 -10.44
CA ALA A 14 -8.42 13.27 -10.78
C ALA A 14 -8.16 11.80 -11.17
N VAL A 15 -9.14 10.90 -11.01
CA VAL A 15 -9.02 9.52 -11.47
C VAL A 15 -9.02 9.49 -12.99
N ASP A 16 -7.88 9.11 -13.56
CA ASP A 16 -7.77 8.79 -14.98
C ASP A 16 -8.36 7.37 -15.23
N PRO A 17 -9.51 7.25 -15.92
CA PRO A 17 -10.12 5.94 -16.19
C PRO A 17 -9.22 4.98 -16.97
N ASN A 18 -8.24 5.50 -17.73
CA ASN A 18 -7.29 4.67 -18.48
C ASN A 18 -6.36 3.88 -17.55
N ARG A 19 -6.22 4.28 -16.29
CA ARG A 19 -5.43 3.52 -15.32
C ARG A 19 -6.05 2.17 -14.98
N ALA A 20 -7.38 2.08 -14.95
CA ALA A 20 -8.06 0.78 -14.79
C ALA A 20 -7.72 -0.16 -15.96
N SER A 21 -7.63 0.37 -17.19
CA SER A 21 -7.21 -0.43 -18.36
C SER A 21 -5.78 -0.93 -18.22
N ALA A 22 -4.84 -0.09 -17.79
CA ALA A 22 -3.47 -0.49 -17.58
C ALA A 22 -3.33 -1.57 -16.47
N VAL A 23 -4.13 -1.48 -15.39
CA VAL A 23 -4.19 -2.52 -14.35
C VAL A 23 -4.70 -3.83 -14.93
N LEU A 24 -5.77 -3.79 -15.74
CA LEU A 24 -6.34 -4.97 -16.41
C LEU A 24 -5.32 -5.64 -17.35
N GLU A 25 -4.55 -4.86 -18.08
CA GLU A 25 -3.47 -5.38 -18.95
C GLU A 25 -2.40 -6.10 -18.14
N ALA A 26 -1.90 -5.46 -17.08
CA ALA A 26 -0.89 -6.05 -16.22
C ALA A 26 -1.37 -7.36 -15.54
N VAL A 27 -2.66 -7.42 -15.14
CA VAL A 27 -3.26 -8.64 -14.58
C VAL A 27 -3.37 -9.73 -15.64
N ALA A 28 -3.83 -9.41 -16.84
CA ALA A 28 -3.95 -10.38 -17.94
C ALA A 28 -2.60 -10.96 -18.38
N GLU A 29 -1.54 -10.16 -18.32
CA GLU A 29 -0.16 -10.58 -18.61
C GLU A 29 0.42 -11.45 -17.48
N GLY A 30 0.28 -11.00 -16.24
CA GLY A 30 0.83 -11.71 -15.07
C GLY A 30 0.08 -12.98 -14.70
N PHE A 31 -1.21 -13.05 -15.04
CA PHE A 31 -2.10 -14.18 -14.69
C PHE A 31 -2.91 -14.64 -15.92
N PRO A 32 -2.30 -15.39 -16.85
CA PRO A 32 -2.98 -15.83 -18.08
C PRO A 32 -4.29 -16.60 -17.84
N GLY A 33 -4.39 -17.34 -16.73
CA GLY A 33 -5.60 -18.07 -16.35
C GLY A 33 -6.79 -17.19 -15.95
N ALA A 34 -6.56 -15.91 -15.64
CA ALA A 34 -7.61 -14.93 -15.31
C ALA A 34 -8.08 -14.10 -16.54
N ARG A 35 -7.54 -14.34 -17.71
CA ARG A 35 -7.78 -13.50 -18.90
C ARG A 35 -9.25 -13.32 -19.24
N GLU A 36 -10.05 -14.37 -19.20
CA GLU A 36 -11.48 -14.31 -19.50
C GLU A 36 -12.21 -13.40 -18.51
N GLN A 37 -11.90 -13.52 -17.22
CA GLN A 37 -12.46 -12.70 -16.15
C GLN A 37 -12.06 -11.23 -16.28
N VAL A 38 -10.79 -10.98 -16.64
CA VAL A 38 -10.26 -9.63 -16.90
C VAL A 38 -10.98 -8.98 -18.08
N GLU A 39 -11.22 -9.71 -19.18
CA GLU A 39 -11.93 -9.19 -20.35
C GLU A 39 -13.40 -8.88 -20.03
N ALA A 40 -14.06 -9.71 -19.22
CA ALA A 40 -15.42 -9.45 -18.74
C ALA A 40 -15.48 -8.13 -17.95
N VAL A 41 -14.56 -7.91 -17.01
CA VAL A 41 -14.45 -6.67 -16.26
C VAL A 41 -14.16 -5.48 -17.18
N ARG A 42 -13.23 -5.63 -18.12
CA ARG A 42 -12.88 -4.61 -19.12
C ARG A 42 -14.10 -4.16 -19.92
N GLY A 43 -14.91 -5.11 -20.43
CA GLY A 43 -16.10 -4.83 -21.20
C GLY A 43 -17.18 -4.03 -20.44
N ALA A 44 -17.29 -4.24 -19.15
CA ALA A 44 -18.28 -3.59 -18.29
C ALA A 44 -17.84 -2.20 -17.80
N LEU A 45 -16.55 -1.96 -17.64
CA LEU A 45 -16.05 -0.70 -17.09
C LEU A 45 -16.14 0.45 -18.10
N LYS A 46 -16.87 1.50 -17.72
CA LYS A 46 -16.96 2.78 -18.43
C LYS A 46 -16.30 3.87 -17.58
N PRO A 47 -15.81 4.98 -18.18
CA PRO A 47 -15.14 6.05 -17.43
C PRO A 47 -15.92 6.53 -16.19
N GLY A 48 -17.22 6.71 -16.32
CA GLY A 48 -18.08 7.14 -15.19
C GLY A 48 -18.24 6.06 -14.12
N SER A 49 -18.30 4.77 -14.49
CA SER A 49 -18.33 3.68 -13.50
C SER A 49 -17.01 3.55 -12.77
N VAL A 50 -15.87 3.66 -13.44
CA VAL A 50 -14.54 3.64 -12.80
C VAL A 50 -14.45 4.70 -11.72
N ARG A 51 -14.78 5.97 -12.03
CA ARG A 51 -14.74 7.05 -11.02
C ARG A 51 -15.63 6.77 -9.82
N ARG A 52 -16.88 6.32 -10.06
CA ARG A 52 -17.81 6.00 -8.97
C ARG A 52 -17.31 4.86 -8.08
N LEU A 53 -16.78 3.80 -8.68
CA LEU A 53 -16.24 2.66 -7.94
C LEU A 53 -14.98 3.02 -7.18
N CYS A 54 -14.07 3.81 -7.75
CA CYS A 54 -12.90 4.34 -7.05
C CYS A 54 -13.31 5.23 -5.85
N LYS A 55 -14.38 6.04 -6.00
CA LYS A 55 -14.90 6.82 -4.88
C LYS A 55 -15.40 5.94 -3.74
N ALA A 56 -16.12 4.88 -4.06
CA ALA A 56 -16.60 3.92 -3.06
C ALA A 56 -15.42 3.20 -2.36
N SER A 57 -14.43 2.76 -3.13
CA SER A 57 -13.23 2.12 -2.58
C SER A 57 -12.45 3.06 -1.64
N LEU A 58 -12.26 4.33 -2.00
CA LEU A 58 -11.65 5.34 -1.12
C LEU A 58 -12.46 5.59 0.16
N ALA A 59 -13.79 5.46 0.10
CA ALA A 59 -14.66 5.60 1.25
C ALA A 59 -14.78 4.31 2.09
N HIS A 60 -14.07 3.23 1.71
CA HIS A 60 -14.19 1.90 2.30
C HIS A 60 -15.62 1.36 2.28
N ASP A 61 -16.40 1.71 1.25
CA ASP A 61 -17.78 1.25 1.02
C ASP A 61 -17.79 0.15 -0.05
N PRO A 62 -17.93 -1.13 0.33
CA PRO A 62 -17.89 -2.24 -0.62
C PRO A 62 -19.21 -2.41 -1.40
N GLU A 63 -20.31 -1.82 -0.91
CA GLU A 63 -21.64 -2.05 -1.48
C GLU A 63 -21.79 -1.66 -2.95
N PRO A 64 -21.28 -0.48 -3.40
CA PRO A 64 -21.35 -0.11 -4.82
C PRO A 64 -20.55 -1.05 -5.74
N LEU A 65 -19.43 -1.64 -5.27
CA LEU A 65 -18.65 -2.61 -6.02
C LEU A 65 -19.41 -3.93 -6.15
N GLY A 66 -19.95 -4.44 -5.05
CA GLY A 66 -20.76 -5.66 -5.04
C GLY A 66 -21.98 -5.58 -5.96
N ARG A 67 -22.76 -4.50 -5.86
CA ARG A 67 -23.93 -4.25 -6.76
C ARG A 67 -23.53 -4.14 -8.23
N PHE A 68 -22.38 -3.52 -8.51
CA PHE A 68 -21.90 -3.41 -9.89
C PHE A 68 -21.46 -4.77 -10.44
N ALA A 69 -20.78 -5.59 -9.66
CA ALA A 69 -20.38 -6.93 -10.03
C ALA A 69 -21.59 -7.81 -10.32
N GLU A 70 -22.57 -7.86 -9.40
CA GLU A 70 -23.80 -8.63 -9.54
C GLU A 70 -24.60 -8.24 -10.79
N LYS A 71 -24.84 -6.93 -10.97
CA LYS A 71 -25.60 -6.39 -12.12
C LYS A 71 -25.00 -6.76 -13.47
N ASN A 72 -23.68 -6.89 -13.55
CA ASN A 72 -22.96 -7.14 -14.80
C ASN A 72 -22.44 -8.58 -14.92
N GLY A 73 -22.75 -9.47 -13.96
CA GLY A 73 -22.27 -10.85 -13.94
C GLY A 73 -20.75 -10.97 -13.87
N LEU A 74 -20.09 -10.06 -13.11
CA LEU A 74 -18.65 -10.00 -13.03
C LEU A 74 -18.11 -10.76 -11.81
N PRO A 75 -16.89 -11.31 -11.89
CA PRO A 75 -16.18 -11.83 -10.73
C PRO A 75 -15.85 -10.67 -9.77
N PRO A 76 -16.40 -10.68 -8.53
CA PRO A 76 -16.29 -9.55 -7.61
C PRO A 76 -14.85 -9.31 -7.13
N ASP A 77 -14.08 -10.37 -6.95
CA ASP A 77 -12.68 -10.33 -6.54
C ASP A 77 -11.76 -9.66 -7.58
N VAL A 78 -11.97 -9.96 -8.86
CA VAL A 78 -11.22 -9.32 -9.96
C VAL A 78 -11.60 -7.85 -10.08
N LEU A 79 -12.89 -7.51 -9.97
CA LEU A 79 -13.34 -6.13 -10.00
C LEU A 79 -12.75 -5.33 -8.82
N ASP A 80 -12.84 -5.87 -7.62
CA ASP A 80 -12.32 -5.22 -6.41
C ASP A 80 -10.82 -5.00 -6.52
N MET A 81 -10.04 -6.00 -6.93
CA MET A 81 -8.61 -5.89 -7.16
C MET A 81 -8.28 -4.77 -8.16
N VAL A 82 -8.96 -4.71 -9.30
CA VAL A 82 -8.70 -3.68 -10.35
C VAL A 82 -8.99 -2.29 -9.81
N ILE A 83 -10.09 -2.09 -9.12
CA ILE A 83 -10.45 -0.80 -8.56
C ILE A 83 -9.49 -0.42 -7.42
N ALA A 84 -9.15 -1.34 -6.53
CA ALA A 84 -8.20 -1.09 -5.45
C ALA A 84 -6.81 -0.70 -5.97
N GLN A 85 -6.27 -1.40 -6.99
CA GLN A 85 -5.00 -1.04 -7.59
C GLN A 85 -5.06 0.31 -8.34
N THR A 86 -6.17 0.63 -8.98
CA THR A 86 -6.39 1.93 -9.62
C THR A 86 -6.34 3.06 -8.59
N VAL A 87 -6.98 2.87 -7.44
CA VAL A 87 -6.94 3.80 -6.31
C VAL A 87 -5.53 3.94 -5.73
N LYS A 88 -4.80 2.83 -5.54
CA LYS A 88 -3.41 2.87 -5.04
C LYS A 88 -2.49 3.66 -5.97
N ILE A 89 -2.61 3.49 -7.29
CA ILE A 89 -1.84 4.26 -8.27
C ILE A 89 -2.14 5.76 -8.13
N LEU A 90 -3.40 6.12 -7.98
CA LEU A 90 -3.81 7.52 -7.78
C LEU A 90 -3.22 8.09 -6.48
N MET A 91 -3.33 7.35 -5.38
CA MET A 91 -2.78 7.75 -4.08
C MET A 91 -1.26 7.90 -4.14
N ALA A 92 -0.55 6.96 -4.78
CA ALA A 92 0.89 7.02 -4.94
C ALA A 92 1.34 8.26 -5.72
N ARG A 93 0.68 8.55 -6.85
CA ARG A 93 1.00 9.76 -7.65
C ARG A 93 0.78 11.04 -6.88
N THR A 94 -0.34 11.15 -6.16
CA THR A 94 -0.62 12.33 -5.34
C THR A 94 0.38 12.43 -4.18
N ALA A 95 0.66 11.34 -3.51
CA ALA A 95 1.62 11.31 -2.41
C ALA A 95 3.04 11.70 -2.87
N ASN A 96 3.46 11.28 -4.07
CA ASN A 96 4.77 11.63 -4.63
C ASN A 96 4.92 13.11 -4.98
N SER A 97 3.82 13.84 -5.17
CA SER A 97 3.86 15.30 -5.35
C SER A 97 3.96 16.08 -4.03
N LEU A 98 3.83 15.43 -2.89
CA LEU A 98 3.91 16.07 -1.58
C LEU A 98 5.37 16.11 -1.09
N PRO A 99 5.74 17.15 -0.32
CA PRO A 99 7.07 17.25 0.27
C PRO A 99 7.34 16.09 1.23
N GLU A 100 8.61 15.82 1.47
CA GLU A 100 9.03 14.79 2.42
C GLU A 100 8.54 15.12 3.83
N ALA A 101 8.03 14.10 4.52
CA ALA A 101 7.54 14.25 5.88
C ALA A 101 8.71 14.40 6.86
N PRO A 102 8.65 15.35 7.80
CA PRO A 102 9.67 15.47 8.83
C PRO A 102 9.71 14.22 9.71
N PHE A 103 10.92 13.90 10.19
CA PHE A 103 11.09 12.80 11.14
C PHE A 103 10.29 13.07 12.42
N ASP A 104 9.48 12.09 12.78
CA ASP A 104 8.69 12.09 14.02
C ASP A 104 8.76 10.67 14.63
N PRO A 105 9.50 10.47 15.74
CA PRO A 105 9.67 9.16 16.34
C PRO A 105 8.37 8.55 16.88
N ALA A 106 7.36 9.37 17.15
CA ALA A 106 6.06 8.92 17.65
C ALA A 106 5.09 8.49 16.54
N ARG A 107 5.44 8.70 15.29
CA ARG A 107 4.55 8.48 14.14
C ARG A 107 4.41 7.01 13.79
N LYS A 108 3.23 6.47 14.00
CA LYS A 108 2.89 5.05 13.78
C LYS A 108 2.14 4.79 12.48
N THR A 109 1.62 5.84 11.84
CA THR A 109 0.85 5.75 10.60
C THR A 109 1.51 6.58 9.50
N CYS A 110 1.18 6.28 8.26
CA CYS A 110 1.71 7.00 7.12
C CYS A 110 1.44 8.50 7.23
N PRO A 111 2.48 9.37 7.13
CA PRO A 111 2.31 10.81 7.21
C PRO A 111 1.52 11.38 6.04
N TYR A 112 1.42 10.64 4.93
CA TYR A 112 0.75 11.09 3.72
C TYR A 112 -0.72 10.72 3.69
N CYS A 113 -1.07 9.44 3.96
CA CYS A 113 -2.46 8.97 3.85
C CYS A 113 -3.08 8.52 5.18
N GLY A 114 -2.29 8.39 6.26
CA GLY A 114 -2.78 7.86 7.53
C GLY A 114 -2.84 6.32 7.58
N GLY A 115 -2.51 5.63 6.49
CA GLY A 115 -2.52 4.17 6.40
C GLY A 115 -1.54 3.50 7.36
N LYS A 116 -1.76 2.22 7.61
CA LYS A 116 -0.87 1.37 8.41
C LYS A 116 0.33 0.91 7.57
N THR A 117 1.35 0.41 8.25
CA THR A 117 2.51 -0.20 7.62
C THR A 117 2.63 -1.67 8.00
N GLU A 118 3.04 -2.49 7.06
CA GLU A 118 3.34 -3.91 7.23
C GLU A 118 4.74 -4.25 6.75
N LEU A 119 5.45 -3.27 6.17
CA LEU A 119 6.78 -3.41 5.62
C LEU A 119 7.71 -2.34 6.16
N SER A 120 8.91 -2.74 6.54
CA SER A 120 10.04 -1.86 6.84
C SER A 120 11.29 -2.27 6.08
N VAL A 121 12.17 -1.31 5.87
CA VAL A 121 13.49 -1.54 5.26
C VAL A 121 14.54 -0.90 6.14
N VAL A 122 15.59 -1.66 6.45
CA VAL A 122 16.81 -1.14 7.07
C VAL A 122 17.82 -0.92 5.95
N HIS A 123 18.19 0.32 5.76
CA HIS A 123 19.05 0.76 4.67
C HIS A 123 20.18 1.67 5.18
N GLU A 124 21.13 2.00 4.28
CA GLU A 124 22.34 2.76 4.57
C GLU A 124 23.28 2.06 5.59
N LYS A 125 24.52 2.45 5.60
CA LYS A 125 25.54 1.86 6.49
C LYS A 125 25.22 2.09 7.97
N GLU A 126 24.63 3.23 8.30
CA GLU A 126 24.21 3.60 9.65
C GLU A 126 22.96 2.82 10.13
N GLY A 127 22.31 2.09 9.24
CA GLY A 127 21.17 1.26 9.55
C GLY A 127 19.89 2.06 9.84
N HIS A 128 19.61 3.08 9.05
CA HIS A 128 18.35 3.79 9.10
C HIS A 128 17.19 2.87 8.75
N ARG A 129 16.09 2.97 9.47
CA ARG A 129 14.87 2.22 9.22
C ARG A 129 13.81 3.12 8.61
N SER A 130 13.23 2.69 7.51
CA SER A 130 12.08 3.30 6.90
C SER A 130 10.88 2.36 6.96
N LEU A 131 9.69 2.91 7.19
CA LEU A 131 8.42 2.22 7.07
C LEU A 131 7.79 2.54 5.72
N PHE A 132 7.17 1.55 5.09
CA PHE A 132 6.51 1.68 3.79
C PHE A 132 5.00 1.58 3.97
N CYS A 133 4.28 2.51 3.35
CA CYS A 133 2.83 2.48 3.30
C CYS A 133 2.37 1.57 2.15
N THR A 134 1.58 0.56 2.47
CA THR A 134 1.00 -0.35 1.47
C THR A 134 -0.12 0.28 0.64
N ASP A 135 -0.66 1.43 1.09
CA ASP A 135 -1.76 2.12 0.39
C ASP A 135 -1.25 3.15 -0.62
N CYS A 136 -0.31 4.03 -0.23
CA CYS A 136 0.17 5.11 -1.09
C CYS A 136 1.61 4.93 -1.59
N GLY A 137 2.30 3.85 -1.22
CA GLY A 137 3.66 3.55 -1.67
C GLY A 137 4.76 4.43 -1.07
N ARG A 138 4.40 5.49 -0.32
CA ARG A 138 5.40 6.36 0.30
C ARG A 138 6.07 5.69 1.49
N HIS A 139 7.30 6.08 1.76
CA HIS A 139 8.03 5.67 2.95
C HIS A 139 8.36 6.88 3.83
N TRP A 140 8.67 6.61 5.10
CA TRP A 140 9.13 7.64 6.06
C TRP A 140 10.10 7.02 7.05
N ARG A 141 11.01 7.86 7.54
CA ARG A 141 11.99 7.45 8.54
C ARG A 141 11.29 7.11 9.86
N PHE A 142 11.70 6.00 10.47
CA PHE A 142 11.16 5.53 11.73
C PHE A 142 12.26 5.10 12.69
N GLN A 143 11.94 5.08 13.99
CA GLN A 143 12.86 4.62 15.02
C GLN A 143 13.20 3.13 14.85
N ARG A 144 14.51 2.81 14.83
CA ARG A 144 14.98 1.46 14.50
C ARG A 144 14.50 0.38 15.47
N THR A 145 14.47 0.71 16.75
CA THR A 145 14.22 -0.23 17.87
C THR A 145 12.80 -0.10 18.43
N ALA A 146 11.88 0.56 17.71
CA ALA A 146 10.51 0.71 18.18
C ALA A 146 9.53 -0.14 17.36
N CYS A 147 8.46 -0.55 18.03
CA CYS A 147 7.32 -1.20 17.38
C CYS A 147 6.46 -0.18 16.64
N PRO A 148 6.23 -0.31 15.32
CA PRO A 148 5.45 0.66 14.58
C PRO A 148 3.95 0.64 14.95
N SER A 149 3.46 -0.43 15.56
CA SER A 149 2.07 -0.54 15.98
C SER A 149 1.79 0.14 17.33
N CYS A 150 2.52 -0.25 18.38
CA CYS A 150 2.26 0.27 19.74
C CYS A 150 3.26 1.34 20.22
N GLY A 151 4.37 1.54 19.49
CA GLY A 151 5.42 2.49 19.87
C GLY A 151 6.35 1.99 20.98
N CYS A 152 6.23 0.72 21.41
CA CYS A 152 7.15 0.17 22.40
C CYS A 152 8.58 0.17 21.87
N ASP A 153 9.49 0.81 22.57
CA ASP A 153 10.91 1.01 22.22
C ASP A 153 11.87 0.16 23.08
N LYS A 154 11.33 -0.74 23.89
CA LYS A 154 12.12 -1.67 24.71
C LYS A 154 12.69 -2.78 23.83
N PRO A 155 14.03 -2.90 23.68
CA PRO A 155 14.65 -3.89 22.79
C PRO A 155 14.23 -5.33 23.08
N ASP A 156 14.07 -5.69 24.35
CA ASP A 156 13.68 -7.03 24.80
C ASP A 156 12.24 -7.44 24.37
N ASN A 157 11.44 -6.46 23.97
CA ASN A 157 10.10 -6.70 23.48
C ASN A 157 10.02 -6.92 21.98
N LEU A 158 11.11 -6.67 21.24
CA LEU A 158 11.18 -6.95 19.81
C LEU A 158 11.93 -8.25 19.54
N ARG A 159 11.34 -9.13 18.75
CA ARG A 159 11.95 -10.40 18.32
C ARG A 159 12.12 -10.42 16.82
N LEU A 160 13.33 -10.79 16.39
CA LEU A 160 13.65 -11.00 14.98
C LEU A 160 13.46 -12.48 14.65
N HIS A 161 12.72 -12.76 13.58
CA HIS A 161 12.48 -14.10 13.06
C HIS A 161 13.04 -14.16 11.64
N PHE A 162 14.01 -15.02 11.42
CA PHE A 162 14.71 -15.19 10.14
C PHE A 162 14.25 -16.47 9.46
N ALA A 163 14.20 -16.46 8.13
CA ALA A 163 14.14 -17.65 7.32
C ALA A 163 15.56 -18.10 6.95
N GLU A 164 15.83 -19.42 6.94
CA GLU A 164 17.17 -19.96 6.72
C GLU A 164 17.80 -19.54 5.40
N ASN A 165 16.99 -19.41 4.35
CA ASN A 165 17.45 -19.12 2.99
C ASN A 165 17.41 -17.63 2.61
N THR A 166 16.88 -16.75 3.47
CA THR A 166 16.76 -15.31 3.20
C THR A 166 17.19 -14.48 4.42
N PRO A 167 18.51 -14.45 4.74
CA PRO A 167 19.01 -13.80 5.95
C PRO A 167 18.76 -12.29 5.99
N ASP A 168 18.54 -11.67 4.83
CA ASP A 168 18.24 -10.25 4.70
C ASP A 168 16.74 -9.94 4.85
N GLU A 169 15.88 -10.96 4.92
CA GLU A 169 14.44 -10.83 5.08
C GLU A 169 14.02 -11.45 6.42
N ARG A 170 13.26 -10.71 7.18
CA ARG A 170 12.86 -11.14 8.52
C ARG A 170 11.49 -10.60 8.91
N ALA A 171 10.84 -11.25 9.86
CA ALA A 171 9.71 -10.67 10.57
C ALA A 171 10.18 -10.13 11.93
N VAL A 172 9.67 -8.96 12.29
CA VAL A 172 9.93 -8.33 13.59
C VAL A 172 8.62 -8.35 14.37
N SER A 173 8.53 -9.17 15.41
CA SER A 173 7.35 -9.24 16.28
C SER A 173 7.55 -8.47 17.58
N CYS A 174 6.46 -7.92 18.11
CA CYS A 174 6.44 -7.18 19.35
C CYS A 174 5.71 -7.97 20.45
N LYS A 175 6.40 -8.32 21.53
CA LYS A 175 5.79 -9.02 22.68
C LYS A 175 4.74 -8.16 23.41
N ASN A 176 4.85 -6.83 23.32
CA ASN A 176 3.96 -5.93 24.04
C ASN A 176 2.54 -5.89 23.43
N CYS A 177 2.42 -5.99 22.09
CA CYS A 177 1.13 -5.89 21.41
C CYS A 177 0.79 -7.07 20.51
N GLY A 178 1.70 -8.07 20.35
CA GLY A 178 1.52 -9.22 19.47
C GLY A 178 1.62 -8.91 17.98
N HIS A 179 1.77 -7.65 17.58
CA HIS A 179 1.89 -7.26 16.17
C HIS A 179 3.25 -7.67 15.60
N TYR A 180 3.29 -7.95 14.30
CA TYR A 180 4.54 -8.14 13.57
C TYR A 180 4.58 -7.27 12.32
N ILE A 181 5.79 -7.05 11.81
CA ILE A 181 6.06 -6.35 10.55
C ILE A 181 7.13 -7.11 9.78
N LEU A 182 6.99 -7.16 8.47
CA LEU A 182 8.05 -7.67 7.61
C LEU A 182 9.16 -6.62 7.49
N GLU A 183 10.40 -7.08 7.47
CA GLU A 183 11.56 -6.19 7.37
C GLU A 183 12.62 -6.76 6.43
N ALA A 184 13.06 -5.96 5.46
CA ALA A 184 14.21 -6.23 4.62
C ALA A 184 15.44 -5.45 5.11
N ASP A 185 16.58 -6.12 5.28
CA ASP A 185 17.86 -5.50 5.63
C ASP A 185 18.75 -5.41 4.39
N ILE A 186 18.70 -4.25 3.72
CA ILE A 186 19.41 -4.05 2.47
C ILE A 186 20.78 -3.34 2.64
N ARG A 187 21.31 -3.23 3.87
CA ARG A 187 22.60 -2.56 4.15
C ARG A 187 23.79 -3.14 3.40
N LYS A 188 23.68 -4.41 2.98
CA LYS A 188 24.71 -5.12 2.21
C LYS A 188 24.38 -5.19 0.72
N ARG A 189 23.25 -4.65 0.29
CA ARG A 189 22.81 -4.59 -1.10
C ARG A 189 22.91 -3.14 -1.58
N ASP A 190 23.54 -2.91 -2.73
CA ASP A 190 23.56 -1.59 -3.39
C ASP A 190 22.22 -1.31 -4.07
N LEU A 191 21.13 -1.35 -3.28
CA LEU A 191 19.77 -1.02 -3.74
C LEU A 191 19.45 0.39 -3.26
N ALA A 192 19.37 1.32 -4.19
CA ALA A 192 18.79 2.62 -3.93
C ALA A 192 17.26 2.45 -3.73
N LEU A 193 16.71 3.08 -2.69
CA LEU A 193 15.27 3.24 -2.53
C LEU A 193 14.85 4.45 -3.36
N ASP A 194 14.82 4.26 -4.69
CA ASP A 194 14.33 5.31 -5.58
C ASP A 194 12.82 5.49 -5.37
N GLY A 195 12.44 6.71 -4.99
CA GLY A 195 11.08 7.13 -4.72
C GLY A 195 10.33 7.61 -5.96
#